data_6aca06048d221d64ace5bfbf42066d6e
#
_entry.id   6aca06048d221d64ace5bfbf42066d6e
#
_cell.length_a   1.000
_cell.length_b   1.000
_cell.length_c   1.000
_cell.angle_alpha   90.00
_cell.angle_beta   90.00
_cell.angle_gamma   90.00
#
_symmetry.space_group_name_H-M   'P 1'
#
loop_
_entity.id
_entity.type
_entity.pdbx_description
1 polymer ?
#
loop_
_entity_poly.entity_id
_entity_poly.type
_entity_poly.pdbx_seq_one_letter_code
_entity_poly.pdbx_strand_id
1 'polypeptide(L)'
;MKKSIIEARDVCFKYEGASALAVDHVTLDITDGEFLAILGRNGSGKSTFAKLLNALQLPTEGSVRVDGITPVNEDDCYEVRKSCGMVFQNPDNQIVTTIVEEDCAFGLENLGTPPTEIRARVDDALHSVGMSEFALASPSMLSGGQKQRVAVAGVLAMRPKIIVFDESTAMLDPIGRRDVFALARRLNVEEGITIVWITHFMEEAAMADRLVIMDAGRVAMDGTPREVFAQTKRVMDLGLDVPEMMKLAHMLRQEGVKLPNGIMTVNEMAVELCRLK
;
A
#
# COMPACT_ATOMS: atom_id res chain seq x y z
N MET A 1 15.95 -17.77 -5.63
CA MET A 1 14.57 -17.42 -5.29
C MET A 1 14.63 -16.24 -4.32
N LYS A 2 13.90 -15.16 -4.56
CA LYS A 2 13.77 -14.08 -3.56
C LYS A 2 13.10 -14.64 -2.32
N LYS A 3 13.48 -14.18 -1.13
CA LYS A 3 12.95 -14.65 0.16
C LYS A 3 11.60 -13.97 0.42
N SER A 4 10.62 -14.71 0.93
CA SER A 4 9.38 -14.10 1.44
C SER A 4 9.69 -13.31 2.72
N ILE A 5 9.23 -12.05 2.77
CA ILE A 5 9.34 -11.19 3.94
C ILE A 5 8.07 -11.24 4.78
N ILE A 6 6.91 -11.52 4.14
CA ILE A 6 5.63 -11.80 4.80
C ILE A 6 5.13 -13.17 4.33
N GLU A 7 4.67 -13.97 5.27
CA GLU A 7 4.06 -15.29 5.03
C GLU A 7 2.75 -15.36 5.82
N ALA A 8 1.62 -15.32 5.11
CA ALA A 8 0.30 -15.58 5.67
C ALA A 8 -0.09 -17.04 5.36
N ARG A 9 -0.50 -17.80 6.36
CA ARG A 9 -0.88 -19.21 6.24
C ARG A 9 -2.24 -19.45 6.85
N ASP A 10 -3.21 -19.75 6.01
CA ASP A 10 -4.59 -20.09 6.37
C ASP A 10 -5.22 -19.13 7.37
N VAL A 11 -5.02 -17.82 7.11
CA VAL A 11 -5.33 -16.74 8.04
C VAL A 11 -6.82 -16.48 8.06
N CYS A 12 -7.43 -16.59 9.26
CA CYS A 12 -8.78 -16.15 9.53
C CYS A 12 -8.79 -15.03 10.58
N PHE A 13 -9.71 -14.09 10.40
CA PHE A 13 -9.97 -13.05 11.40
C PHE A 13 -11.44 -12.69 11.47
N LYS A 14 -11.94 -12.60 12.70
CA LYS A 14 -13.33 -12.23 13.00
C LYS A 14 -13.35 -11.14 14.05
N TYR A 15 -14.06 -10.05 13.77
CA TYR A 15 -14.28 -9.02 14.78
C TYR A 15 -15.23 -9.52 15.86
N GLU A 16 -15.04 -9.07 17.09
CA GLU A 16 -15.95 -9.37 18.20
C GLU A 16 -17.38 -8.93 17.86
N GLY A 17 -18.35 -9.81 18.10
CA GLY A 17 -19.75 -9.57 17.78
C GLY A 17 -20.15 -9.68 16.30
N ALA A 18 -19.19 -9.83 15.37
CA ALA A 18 -19.52 -10.05 13.96
C ALA A 18 -20.06 -11.46 13.71
N SER A 19 -20.94 -11.62 12.71
CA SER A 19 -21.45 -12.93 12.29
C SER A 19 -20.53 -13.64 11.31
N ALA A 20 -19.76 -12.88 10.48
CA ALA A 20 -18.91 -13.40 9.42
C ALA A 20 -17.44 -13.10 9.69
N LEU A 21 -16.54 -13.87 9.04
CA LEU A 21 -15.12 -13.62 8.98
C LEU A 21 -14.85 -12.38 8.12
N ALA A 22 -13.96 -11.51 8.60
CA ALA A 22 -13.48 -10.36 7.82
C ALA A 22 -12.29 -10.75 6.93
N VAL A 23 -11.49 -11.74 7.35
CA VAL A 23 -10.48 -12.44 6.58
C VAL A 23 -10.76 -13.93 6.73
N ASP A 24 -10.78 -14.67 5.63
CA ASP A 24 -11.31 -16.02 5.54
C ASP A 24 -10.35 -16.91 4.75
N HIS A 25 -9.55 -17.73 5.46
CA HIS A 25 -8.60 -18.69 4.92
C HIS A 25 -7.60 -18.08 3.90
N VAL A 26 -7.05 -16.90 4.21
CA VAL A 26 -6.08 -16.24 3.33
C VAL A 26 -4.69 -16.90 3.49
N THR A 27 -4.16 -17.39 2.34
CA THR A 27 -2.76 -17.82 2.23
C THR A 27 -2.08 -16.98 1.16
N LEU A 28 -1.05 -16.20 1.55
CA LEU A 28 -0.36 -15.26 0.69
C LEU A 28 1.09 -15.06 1.15
N ASP A 29 2.04 -15.15 0.23
CA ASP A 29 3.43 -14.77 0.43
C ASP A 29 3.72 -13.44 -0.24
N ILE A 30 4.46 -12.56 0.44
CA ILE A 30 4.96 -11.31 -0.14
C ILE A 30 6.49 -11.36 -0.13
N THR A 31 7.07 -11.09 -1.29
CA THR A 31 8.51 -11.20 -1.52
C THR A 31 9.22 -9.93 -1.04
N ASP A 32 10.44 -10.07 -0.50
CA ASP A 32 11.27 -8.94 -0.10
C ASP A 32 11.56 -8.00 -1.30
N GLY A 33 11.30 -6.70 -1.12
CA GLY A 33 11.41 -5.67 -2.14
C GLY A 33 10.31 -5.71 -3.22
N GLU A 34 9.21 -6.44 -3.01
CA GLU A 34 8.05 -6.46 -3.91
C GLU A 34 7.16 -5.23 -3.71
N PHE A 35 6.59 -4.72 -4.80
CA PHE A 35 5.48 -3.78 -4.77
C PHE A 35 4.19 -4.54 -5.07
N LEU A 36 3.48 -4.96 -4.01
CA LEU A 36 2.21 -5.67 -4.12
C LEU A 36 1.03 -4.70 -4.02
N ALA A 37 0.15 -4.71 -5.02
CA ALA A 37 -1.15 -4.04 -4.93
C ALA A 37 -2.24 -5.02 -4.44
N ILE A 38 -3.15 -4.53 -3.60
CA ILE A 38 -4.33 -5.26 -3.16
C ILE A 38 -5.57 -4.45 -3.53
N LEU A 39 -6.38 -4.98 -4.45
CA LEU A 39 -7.68 -4.46 -4.84
C LEU A 39 -8.82 -5.24 -4.18
N GLY A 40 -10.00 -4.65 -4.16
CA GLY A 40 -11.25 -5.28 -3.74
C GLY A 40 -12.30 -4.24 -3.36
N ARG A 41 -13.55 -4.62 -3.32
CA ARG A 41 -14.66 -3.75 -2.92
C ARG A 41 -14.55 -3.36 -1.45
N ASN A 42 -15.30 -2.32 -1.04
CA ASN A 42 -15.46 -1.99 0.37
C ASN A 42 -16.04 -3.18 1.12
N GLY A 43 -15.44 -3.51 2.27
CA GLY A 43 -15.82 -4.69 3.06
C GLY A 43 -15.24 -6.03 2.57
N SER A 44 -14.35 -6.06 1.56
CA SER A 44 -13.71 -7.30 1.10
C SER A 44 -12.60 -7.83 2.01
N GLY A 45 -12.27 -7.14 3.11
CA GLY A 45 -11.28 -7.59 4.09
C GLY A 45 -9.89 -6.97 3.96
N LYS A 46 -9.62 -6.10 2.97
CA LYS A 46 -8.28 -5.51 2.69
C LYS A 46 -7.66 -4.81 3.90
N SER A 47 -8.37 -3.83 4.50
CA SER A 47 -7.85 -3.08 5.65
C SER A 47 -7.72 -3.95 6.90
N THR A 48 -8.55 -4.99 7.03
CA THR A 48 -8.39 -5.99 8.10
C THR A 48 -7.13 -6.80 7.87
N PHE A 49 -6.90 -7.26 6.64
CA PHE A 49 -5.69 -7.98 6.28
C PHE A 49 -4.44 -7.10 6.47
N ALA A 50 -4.48 -5.82 6.07
CA ALA A 50 -3.41 -4.84 6.35
C ALA A 50 -3.04 -4.78 7.84
N LYS A 51 -4.05 -4.72 8.72
CA LYS A 51 -3.83 -4.69 10.18
C LYS A 51 -3.24 -5.98 10.75
N LEU A 52 -3.49 -7.12 10.09
CA LEU A 52 -2.87 -8.39 10.45
C LEU A 52 -1.39 -8.42 10.02
N LEU A 53 -1.04 -7.80 8.88
CA LEU A 53 0.35 -7.74 8.40
C LEU A 53 1.26 -6.91 9.31
N ASN A 54 0.72 -5.90 9.99
CA ASN A 54 1.51 -5.04 10.88
C ASN A 54 1.24 -5.31 12.38
N ALA A 55 0.60 -6.45 12.69
CA ALA A 55 0.26 -6.87 14.05
C ALA A 55 -0.54 -5.83 14.88
N LEU A 56 -1.36 -5.00 14.21
CA LEU A 56 -2.41 -4.20 14.88
C LEU A 56 -3.60 -5.08 15.27
N GLN A 57 -3.79 -6.19 14.56
CA GLN A 57 -4.69 -7.29 14.90
C GLN A 57 -3.92 -8.59 14.80
N LEU A 58 -4.28 -9.57 15.62
CA LEU A 58 -3.75 -10.92 15.52
C LEU A 58 -4.80 -11.83 14.89
N PRO A 59 -4.41 -12.83 14.07
CA PRO A 59 -5.35 -13.75 13.46
C PRO A 59 -6.10 -14.56 14.53
N THR A 60 -7.37 -14.87 14.27
CA THR A 60 -8.15 -15.78 15.11
C THR A 60 -7.77 -17.25 14.84
N GLU A 61 -7.37 -17.54 13.59
CA GLU A 61 -6.86 -18.85 13.17
C GLU A 61 -5.78 -18.65 12.12
N GLY A 62 -4.89 -19.63 11.96
CA GLY A 62 -3.75 -19.54 11.06
C GLY A 62 -2.59 -18.72 11.65
N SER A 63 -1.71 -18.21 10.79
CA SER A 63 -0.56 -17.43 11.23
C SER A 63 -0.14 -16.39 10.18
N VAL A 64 0.39 -15.24 10.65
CA VAL A 64 1.07 -14.25 9.84
C VAL A 64 2.49 -14.12 10.38
N ARG A 65 3.49 -14.37 9.52
CA ARG A 65 4.90 -14.20 9.84
C ARG A 65 5.44 -13.02 9.06
N VAL A 66 6.06 -12.07 9.75
CA VAL A 66 6.58 -10.82 9.17
C VAL A 66 8.04 -10.67 9.55
N ASP A 67 8.91 -10.51 8.57
CA ASP A 67 10.38 -10.42 8.75
C ASP A 67 10.95 -11.52 9.66
N GLY A 68 10.39 -12.72 9.57
CA GLY A 68 10.81 -13.88 10.36
C GLY A 68 10.13 -14.02 11.72
N ILE A 69 9.27 -13.10 12.14
CA ILE A 69 8.57 -13.08 13.43
C ILE A 69 7.11 -13.44 13.22
N THR A 70 6.60 -14.40 13.98
CA THR A 70 5.17 -14.72 14.08
C THR A 70 4.68 -14.18 15.42
N PRO A 71 3.92 -13.05 15.44
CA PRO A 71 3.55 -12.39 16.68
C PRO A 71 2.55 -13.22 17.48
N VAL A 72 2.87 -13.49 18.75
CA VAL A 72 2.01 -14.22 19.71
C VAL A 72 1.82 -13.44 21.03
N ASN A 73 2.62 -12.41 21.26
CA ASN A 73 2.59 -11.56 22.45
C ASN A 73 2.89 -10.10 22.06
N GLU A 74 2.83 -9.19 23.02
CA GLU A 74 3.07 -7.74 22.77
C GLU A 74 4.49 -7.43 22.33
N ASP A 75 5.49 -8.14 22.81
CA ASP A 75 6.90 -7.92 22.43
C ASP A 75 7.11 -8.30 20.94
N ASP A 76 6.53 -9.42 20.50
CA ASP A 76 6.55 -9.82 19.09
C ASP A 76 5.81 -8.80 18.23
N CYS A 77 4.63 -8.31 18.68
CA CYS A 77 3.88 -7.26 17.98
C CYS A 77 4.70 -5.98 17.85
N TYR A 78 5.44 -5.59 18.87
CA TYR A 78 6.32 -4.44 18.85
C TYR A 78 7.43 -4.60 17.79
N GLU A 79 8.12 -5.73 17.76
CA GLU A 79 9.16 -6.00 16.76
C GLU A 79 8.60 -6.06 15.33
N VAL A 80 7.39 -6.61 15.13
CA VAL A 80 6.71 -6.58 13.82
C VAL A 80 6.40 -5.13 13.42
N ARG A 81 5.85 -4.30 14.31
CA ARG A 81 5.52 -2.89 14.02
C ARG A 81 6.74 -2.04 13.70
N LYS A 82 7.89 -2.38 14.27
CA LYS A 82 9.17 -1.75 13.96
C LYS A 82 9.64 -2.07 12.54
N SER A 83 9.41 -3.31 12.07
CA SER A 83 9.80 -3.75 10.73
C SER A 83 8.75 -3.44 9.66
N CYS A 84 7.47 -3.38 10.03
CA CYS A 84 6.34 -3.18 9.13
C CYS A 84 5.53 -1.95 9.56
N GLY A 85 5.81 -0.82 8.95
CA GLY A 85 5.07 0.42 9.17
C GLY A 85 3.73 0.45 8.43
N MET A 86 2.79 1.26 8.90
CA MET A 86 1.48 1.42 8.26
C MET A 86 1.15 2.90 8.06
N VAL A 87 0.64 3.22 6.87
CA VAL A 87 0.14 4.54 6.49
C VAL A 87 -1.37 4.43 6.28
N PHE A 88 -2.15 5.16 7.07
CA PHE A 88 -3.61 5.08 7.08
C PHE A 88 -4.27 5.94 5.99
N GLN A 89 -5.52 5.66 5.70
CA GLN A 89 -6.34 6.36 4.72
C GLN A 89 -6.47 7.86 5.03
N ASN A 90 -6.71 8.21 6.29
CA ASN A 90 -6.83 9.60 6.73
C ASN A 90 -5.60 9.99 7.56
N PRO A 91 -4.73 10.90 7.06
CA PRO A 91 -3.56 11.34 7.79
C PRO A 91 -3.88 12.05 9.12
N ASP A 92 -5.05 12.68 9.24
CA ASP A 92 -5.47 13.33 10.49
C ASP A 92 -5.71 12.32 11.63
N ASN A 93 -5.93 11.04 11.31
CA ASN A 93 -6.02 9.97 12.31
C ASN A 93 -4.63 9.41 12.70
N GLN A 94 -3.59 9.75 11.97
CA GLN A 94 -2.23 9.28 12.19
C GLN A 94 -1.34 10.34 12.84
N ILE A 95 -1.49 11.60 12.43
CA ILE A 95 -0.74 12.74 12.95
C ILE A 95 -1.28 13.09 14.35
N VAL A 96 -0.39 13.04 15.37
CA VAL A 96 -0.78 13.19 16.79
C VAL A 96 -0.20 14.43 17.44
N THR A 97 0.79 15.09 16.81
CA THR A 97 1.44 16.28 17.37
C THR A 97 1.03 17.56 16.63
N THR A 98 1.42 18.70 17.19
CA THR A 98 1.13 20.03 16.63
C THR A 98 2.25 20.57 15.74
N ILE A 99 3.39 19.89 15.68
CA ILE A 99 4.58 20.25 14.89
C ILE A 99 5.02 19.02 14.06
N VAL A 100 5.29 19.23 12.77
CA VAL A 100 5.62 18.16 11.83
C VAL A 100 6.83 17.33 12.27
N GLU A 101 7.94 17.96 12.68
CA GLU A 101 9.14 17.21 13.09
C GLU A 101 8.93 16.41 14.38
N GLU A 102 8.09 16.89 15.30
CA GLU A 102 7.72 16.16 16.50
C GLU A 102 6.89 14.94 16.16
N ASP A 103 5.98 15.05 15.18
CA ASP A 103 5.19 13.92 14.71
C ASP A 103 6.07 12.83 14.07
N CYS A 104 7.05 13.23 13.28
CA CYS A 104 8.02 12.29 12.72
C CYS A 104 8.93 11.67 13.80
N ALA A 105 9.20 12.37 14.88
CA ALA A 105 10.00 11.86 16.00
C ALA A 105 9.22 10.88 16.89
N PHE A 106 7.90 11.00 16.96
CA PHE A 106 7.04 10.25 17.87
C PHE A 106 7.24 8.72 17.81
N GLY A 107 7.32 8.17 16.58
CA GLY A 107 7.59 6.75 16.39
C GLY A 107 8.98 6.32 16.91
N LEU A 108 9.98 7.17 16.71
CA LEU A 108 11.36 6.93 17.16
C LEU A 108 11.48 6.98 18.69
N GLU A 109 10.77 7.91 19.33
CA GLU A 109 10.71 8.01 20.79
C GLU A 109 10.09 6.76 21.40
N ASN A 110 8.98 6.29 20.84
CA ASN A 110 8.32 5.05 21.26
C ASN A 110 9.21 3.80 21.06
N LEU A 111 10.10 3.83 20.07
CA LEU A 111 11.10 2.79 19.85
C LEU A 111 12.32 2.91 20.78
N GLY A 112 12.37 3.92 21.66
CA GLY A 112 13.52 4.15 22.54
C GLY A 112 14.80 4.53 21.79
N THR A 113 14.68 5.12 20.59
CA THR A 113 15.82 5.57 19.79
C THR A 113 16.61 6.63 20.56
N PRO A 114 17.96 6.55 20.60
CA PRO A 114 18.76 7.56 21.28
C PRO A 114 18.48 8.98 20.76
N PRO A 115 18.32 9.99 21.62
CA PRO A 115 18.01 11.38 21.20
C PRO A 115 19.00 11.94 20.16
N THR A 116 20.26 11.51 20.22
CA THR A 116 21.31 11.89 19.26
C THR A 116 21.06 11.39 17.84
N GLU A 117 20.27 10.33 17.66
CA GLU A 117 19.92 9.77 16.36
C GLU A 117 18.58 10.29 15.83
N ILE A 118 17.65 10.66 16.73
CA ILE A 118 16.29 11.06 16.35
C ILE A 118 16.32 12.21 15.36
N ARG A 119 17.07 13.27 15.65
CA ARG A 119 17.17 14.45 14.79
C ARG A 119 17.58 14.10 13.37
N ALA A 120 18.66 13.34 13.21
CA ALA A 120 19.17 12.96 11.91
C ALA A 120 18.16 12.11 11.14
N ARG A 121 17.50 11.15 11.79
CA ARG A 121 16.49 10.30 11.15
C ARG A 121 15.25 11.08 10.73
N VAL A 122 14.80 12.05 11.52
CA VAL A 122 13.68 12.94 11.18
C VAL A 122 14.03 13.82 9.97
N ASP A 123 15.22 14.43 9.97
CA ASP A 123 15.69 15.27 8.88
C ASP A 123 15.78 14.45 7.57
N ASP A 124 16.38 13.25 7.62
CA ASP A 124 16.46 12.33 6.49
C ASP A 124 15.07 11.95 5.95
N ALA A 125 14.14 11.60 6.85
CA ALA A 125 12.79 11.20 6.47
C ALA A 125 12.01 12.36 5.83
N LEU A 126 12.03 13.55 6.44
CA LEU A 126 11.40 14.76 5.88
C LEU A 126 12.00 15.16 4.53
N HIS A 127 13.31 15.01 4.37
CA HIS A 127 13.98 15.23 3.10
C HIS A 127 13.49 14.23 2.04
N SER A 128 13.43 12.95 2.37
CA SER A 128 12.99 11.89 1.45
C SER A 128 11.58 12.09 0.92
N VAL A 129 10.69 12.68 1.72
CA VAL A 129 9.30 12.97 1.29
C VAL A 129 9.11 14.39 0.75
N GLY A 130 10.18 15.22 0.68
CA GLY A 130 10.13 16.61 0.22
C GLY A 130 9.36 17.54 1.14
N MET A 131 9.49 17.34 2.47
CA MET A 131 8.79 18.13 3.50
C MET A 131 9.72 18.88 4.46
N SER A 132 11.03 18.97 4.15
CA SER A 132 12.03 19.63 5.03
C SER A 132 11.67 21.07 5.39
N GLU A 133 11.11 21.85 4.45
CA GLU A 133 10.72 23.26 4.68
C GLU A 133 9.54 23.39 5.67
N PHE A 134 8.80 22.30 5.88
CA PHE A 134 7.62 22.26 6.75
C PHE A 134 7.91 21.66 8.12
N ALA A 135 9.18 21.36 8.46
CA ALA A 135 9.56 20.70 9.72
C ALA A 135 8.95 21.37 10.95
N LEU A 136 9.01 22.70 11.02
CA LEU A 136 8.46 23.49 12.14
C LEU A 136 7.01 23.94 11.94
N ALA A 137 6.36 23.54 10.85
CA ALA A 137 4.99 23.92 10.57
C ALA A 137 3.99 23.12 11.42
N SER A 138 2.80 23.70 11.62
CA SER A 138 1.69 22.95 12.17
C SER A 138 1.05 22.07 11.08
N PRO A 139 0.77 20.79 11.34
CA PRO A 139 0.05 19.92 10.39
C PRO A 139 -1.30 20.49 9.93
N SER A 140 -1.96 21.30 10.75
CA SER A 140 -3.22 21.96 10.42
C SER A 140 -3.11 22.93 9.24
N MET A 141 -1.90 23.45 8.95
CA MET A 141 -1.63 24.37 7.83
C MET A 141 -1.31 23.67 6.51
N LEU A 142 -1.20 22.33 6.54
CA LEU A 142 -0.80 21.53 5.38
C LEU A 142 -1.99 21.08 4.55
N SER A 143 -1.79 20.96 3.24
CA SER A 143 -2.75 20.29 2.35
C SER A 143 -2.84 18.79 2.67
N GLY A 144 -3.91 18.12 2.22
CA GLY A 144 -4.08 16.69 2.44
C GLY A 144 -2.90 15.86 1.91
N GLY A 145 -2.38 16.18 0.72
CA GLY A 145 -1.20 15.52 0.16
C GLY A 145 0.08 15.78 0.95
N GLN A 146 0.25 16.98 1.52
CA GLN A 146 1.37 17.28 2.41
C GLN A 146 1.26 16.52 3.74
N LYS A 147 0.07 16.48 4.36
CA LYS A 147 -0.18 15.67 5.55
C LYS A 147 0.13 14.18 5.31
N GLN A 148 -0.28 13.66 4.17
CA GLN A 148 0.00 12.27 3.81
C GLN A 148 1.51 12.02 3.68
N ARG A 149 2.26 12.95 3.07
CA ARG A 149 3.73 12.84 3.02
C ARG A 149 4.37 12.92 4.41
N VAL A 150 3.84 13.74 5.32
CA VAL A 150 4.29 13.77 6.73
C VAL A 150 4.02 12.44 7.41
N ALA A 151 2.83 11.86 7.22
CA ALA A 151 2.50 10.53 7.76
C ALA A 151 3.47 9.45 7.23
N VAL A 152 3.83 9.51 5.94
CA VAL A 152 4.87 8.63 5.35
C VAL A 152 6.24 8.90 6.00
N ALA A 153 6.62 10.18 6.23
CA ALA A 153 7.89 10.52 6.87
C ALA A 153 8.00 9.94 8.28
N GLY A 154 6.93 10.03 9.09
CA GLY A 154 6.89 9.45 10.43
C GLY A 154 7.12 7.94 10.43
N VAL A 155 6.56 7.23 9.44
CA VAL A 155 6.82 5.80 9.25
C VAL A 155 8.25 5.55 8.77
N LEU A 156 8.73 6.32 7.79
CA LEU A 156 10.05 6.16 7.19
C LEU A 156 11.19 6.43 8.18
N ALA A 157 11.00 7.38 9.11
CA ALA A 157 11.97 7.68 10.17
C ALA A 157 12.34 6.43 11.01
N MET A 158 11.41 5.51 11.20
CA MET A 158 11.63 4.24 11.89
C MET A 158 12.50 3.25 11.09
N ARG A 159 12.76 3.52 9.79
CA ARG A 159 13.51 2.67 8.85
C ARG A 159 12.91 1.25 8.72
N PRO A 160 11.61 1.15 8.39
CA PRO A 160 10.96 -0.15 8.25
C PRO A 160 11.44 -0.87 6.99
N LYS A 161 11.34 -2.20 6.97
CA LYS A 161 11.56 -3.01 5.77
C LYS A 161 10.31 -3.10 4.89
N ILE A 162 9.16 -2.89 5.49
CA ILE A 162 7.84 -3.01 4.86
C ILE A 162 7.01 -1.78 5.19
N ILE A 163 6.31 -1.23 4.20
CA ILE A 163 5.29 -0.20 4.44
C ILE A 163 3.98 -0.65 3.81
N VAL A 164 2.93 -0.72 4.64
CA VAL A 164 1.57 -0.98 4.22
C VAL A 164 0.83 0.34 4.06
N PHE A 165 0.36 0.65 2.86
CA PHE A 165 -0.48 1.81 2.57
C PHE A 165 -1.94 1.34 2.49
N ASP A 166 -2.77 1.72 3.45
CA ASP A 166 -4.19 1.36 3.48
C ASP A 166 -5.04 2.50 2.93
N GLU A 167 -5.35 2.43 1.63
CA GLU A 167 -6.13 3.44 0.88
C GLU A 167 -5.66 4.89 1.08
N SER A 168 -4.37 5.08 1.31
CA SER A 168 -3.75 6.33 1.72
C SER A 168 -3.84 7.48 0.70
N THR A 169 -4.28 7.19 -0.53
CA THR A 169 -4.49 8.17 -1.60
C THR A 169 -5.96 8.50 -1.84
N ALA A 170 -6.89 7.81 -1.17
CA ALA A 170 -8.33 7.91 -1.44
C ALA A 170 -8.91 9.32 -1.21
N MET A 171 -8.35 10.08 -0.26
CA MET A 171 -8.82 11.42 0.12
C MET A 171 -8.04 12.54 -0.59
N LEU A 172 -7.12 12.21 -1.50
CA LEU A 172 -6.27 13.18 -2.17
C LEU A 172 -6.82 13.57 -3.55
N ASP A 173 -6.49 14.79 -3.96
CA ASP A 173 -6.68 15.22 -5.34
C ASP A 173 -5.81 14.41 -6.32
N PRO A 174 -6.06 14.46 -7.63
CA PRO A 174 -5.30 13.66 -8.60
C PRO A 174 -3.79 13.94 -8.61
N ILE A 175 -3.35 15.14 -8.24
CA ILE A 175 -1.93 15.51 -8.18
C ILE A 175 -1.31 14.88 -6.94
N GLY A 176 -1.88 15.14 -5.76
CA GLY A 176 -1.41 14.57 -4.51
C GLY A 176 -1.37 13.04 -4.52
N ARG A 177 -2.35 12.39 -5.16
CA ARG A 177 -2.39 10.94 -5.35
C ARG A 177 -1.17 10.44 -6.14
N ARG A 178 -0.89 11.07 -7.29
CA ARG A 178 0.28 10.73 -8.11
C ARG A 178 1.60 10.93 -7.36
N ASP A 179 1.70 12.02 -6.60
CA ASP A 179 2.89 12.35 -5.83
C ASP A 179 3.17 11.30 -4.74
N VAL A 180 2.14 10.90 -3.98
CA VAL A 180 2.28 9.88 -2.91
C VAL A 180 2.57 8.50 -3.50
N PHE A 181 1.92 8.12 -4.61
CA PHE A 181 2.21 6.87 -5.31
C PHE A 181 3.66 6.85 -5.85
N ALA A 182 4.09 7.95 -6.49
CA ALA A 182 5.45 8.08 -7.01
C ALA A 182 6.49 8.02 -5.88
N LEU A 183 6.20 8.61 -4.72
CA LEU A 183 7.02 8.50 -3.52
C LEU A 183 7.16 7.04 -3.07
N ALA A 184 6.05 6.31 -2.90
CA ALA A 184 6.07 4.90 -2.51
C ALA A 184 6.86 4.04 -3.51
N ARG A 185 6.68 4.30 -4.84
CA ARG A 185 7.43 3.57 -5.87
C ARG A 185 8.93 3.88 -5.81
N ARG A 186 9.32 5.13 -5.55
CA ARG A 186 10.73 5.51 -5.36
C ARG A 186 11.33 4.80 -4.15
N LEU A 187 10.67 4.81 -3.00
CA LEU A 187 11.11 4.09 -1.79
C LEU A 187 11.32 2.59 -2.06
N ASN A 188 10.41 1.99 -2.85
CA ASN A 188 10.55 0.59 -3.24
C ASN A 188 11.76 0.35 -4.13
N VAL A 189 11.97 1.17 -5.19
CA VAL A 189 13.01 0.94 -6.19
C VAL A 189 14.40 1.35 -5.68
N GLU A 190 14.50 2.49 -4.99
CA GLU A 190 15.79 3.06 -4.57
C GLU A 190 16.26 2.54 -3.20
N GLU A 191 15.31 2.31 -2.27
CA GLU A 191 15.63 1.89 -0.91
C GLU A 191 15.34 0.40 -0.65
N GLY A 192 14.72 -0.29 -1.62
CA GLY A 192 14.40 -1.72 -1.53
C GLY A 192 13.28 -2.04 -0.55
N ILE A 193 12.52 -1.04 -0.10
CA ILE A 193 11.42 -1.25 0.85
C ILE A 193 10.30 -2.05 0.17
N THR A 194 9.80 -3.07 0.86
CA THR A 194 8.62 -3.82 0.42
C THR A 194 7.37 -2.97 0.60
N ILE A 195 6.55 -2.83 -0.44
CA ILE A 195 5.33 -2.03 -0.40
C ILE A 195 4.11 -2.94 -0.54
N VAL A 196 3.17 -2.81 0.40
CA VAL A 196 1.81 -3.36 0.27
C VAL A 196 0.86 -2.17 0.05
N TRP A 197 0.33 -2.06 -1.15
CA TRP A 197 -0.46 -0.93 -1.60
C TRP A 197 -1.92 -1.30 -1.74
N ILE A 198 -2.74 -0.96 -0.75
CA ILE A 198 -4.19 -1.16 -0.81
C ILE A 198 -4.82 0.05 -1.47
N THR A 199 -5.56 -0.19 -2.54
CA THR A 199 -6.23 0.88 -3.29
C THR A 199 -7.53 0.39 -3.92
N HIS A 200 -8.35 1.33 -4.37
CA HIS A 200 -9.49 1.10 -5.25
C HIS A 200 -9.29 1.73 -6.63
N PHE A 201 -8.10 2.29 -6.90
CA PHE A 201 -7.75 2.87 -8.20
C PHE A 201 -7.03 1.86 -9.08
N MET A 202 -7.65 1.54 -10.21
CA MET A 202 -7.12 0.53 -11.15
C MET A 202 -5.77 0.94 -11.75
N GLU A 203 -5.57 2.25 -11.95
CA GLU A 203 -4.34 2.82 -12.51
C GLU A 203 -3.14 2.61 -11.56
N GLU A 204 -3.35 2.76 -10.25
CA GLU A 204 -2.31 2.49 -9.25
C GLU A 204 -1.95 1.01 -9.22
N ALA A 205 -2.98 0.14 -9.19
CA ALA A 205 -2.79 -1.30 -9.21
C ALA A 205 -2.11 -1.80 -10.48
N ALA A 206 -2.37 -1.14 -11.62
CA ALA A 206 -1.73 -1.49 -12.90
C ALA A 206 -0.21 -1.24 -12.93
N MET A 207 0.30 -0.41 -12.03
CA MET A 207 1.73 -0.07 -11.92
C MET A 207 2.49 -0.90 -10.86
N ALA A 208 1.82 -1.80 -10.16
CA ALA A 208 2.44 -2.71 -9.20
C ALA A 208 3.19 -3.86 -9.89
N ASP A 209 4.07 -4.55 -9.15
CA ASP A 209 4.76 -5.73 -9.64
C ASP A 209 3.81 -6.95 -9.62
N ARG A 210 2.93 -7.02 -8.63
CA ARG A 210 1.92 -8.07 -8.46
C ARG A 210 0.61 -7.46 -7.95
N LEU A 211 -0.48 -8.07 -8.35
CA LEU A 211 -1.84 -7.65 -8.01
C LEU A 211 -2.61 -8.81 -7.40
N VAL A 212 -3.15 -8.57 -6.22
CA VAL A 212 -4.09 -9.46 -5.54
C VAL A 212 -5.47 -8.80 -5.52
N ILE A 213 -6.51 -9.54 -5.85
CA ILE A 213 -7.89 -9.10 -5.63
C ILE A 213 -8.48 -9.88 -4.47
N MET A 214 -8.96 -9.15 -3.46
CA MET A 214 -9.70 -9.72 -2.34
C MET A 214 -11.21 -9.55 -2.55
N ASP A 215 -11.95 -10.61 -2.26
CA ASP A 215 -13.41 -10.60 -2.22
C ASP A 215 -13.92 -11.46 -1.07
N ALA A 216 -14.90 -10.96 -0.33
CA ALA A 216 -15.54 -11.64 0.82
C ALA A 216 -14.51 -12.25 1.81
N GLY A 217 -13.43 -11.53 2.11
CA GLY A 217 -12.37 -11.98 3.03
C GLY A 217 -11.33 -12.92 2.42
N ARG A 218 -11.45 -13.32 1.15
CA ARG A 218 -10.59 -14.31 0.49
C ARG A 218 -9.78 -13.69 -0.64
N VAL A 219 -8.67 -14.34 -1.01
CA VAL A 219 -7.94 -14.05 -2.24
C VAL A 219 -8.71 -14.65 -3.42
N ALA A 220 -9.31 -13.78 -4.24
CA ALA A 220 -10.06 -14.16 -5.42
C ALA A 220 -9.20 -14.31 -6.67
N MET A 221 -8.20 -13.43 -6.82
CA MET A 221 -7.24 -13.45 -7.93
C MET A 221 -5.85 -13.04 -7.44
N ASP A 222 -4.81 -13.58 -8.06
CA ASP A 222 -3.40 -13.32 -7.76
C ASP A 222 -2.58 -13.50 -9.04
N GLY A 223 -1.73 -12.53 -9.36
CA GLY A 223 -0.86 -12.57 -10.54
C GLY A 223 -0.27 -11.20 -10.87
N THR A 224 0.39 -11.08 -11.99
CA THR A 224 0.79 -9.76 -12.50
C THR A 224 -0.45 -8.93 -12.85
N PRO A 225 -0.38 -7.59 -12.79
CA PRO A 225 -1.50 -6.75 -13.20
C PRO A 225 -2.04 -7.10 -14.60
N ARG A 226 -1.14 -7.46 -15.54
CA ARG A 226 -1.54 -7.88 -16.92
C ARG A 226 -2.35 -9.16 -16.92
N GLU A 227 -1.94 -10.18 -16.16
CA GLU A 227 -2.65 -11.46 -16.06
C GLU A 227 -4.01 -11.32 -15.41
N VAL A 228 -4.09 -10.50 -14.34
CA VAL A 228 -5.34 -10.27 -13.61
C VAL A 228 -6.33 -9.47 -14.45
N PHE A 229 -5.92 -8.31 -14.97
CA PHE A 229 -6.81 -7.46 -15.79
C PHE A 229 -7.15 -8.04 -17.15
N ALA A 230 -6.34 -8.97 -17.72
CA ALA A 230 -6.71 -9.71 -18.91
C ALA A 230 -7.98 -10.54 -18.72
N GLN A 231 -8.29 -10.95 -17.48
CA GLN A 231 -9.52 -11.65 -17.11
C GLN A 231 -10.66 -10.64 -16.83
N THR A 232 -10.85 -9.67 -17.74
CA THR A 232 -11.76 -8.50 -17.56
C THR A 232 -13.14 -8.89 -17.03
N LYS A 233 -13.76 -9.95 -17.58
CA LYS A 233 -15.08 -10.40 -17.13
C LYS A 233 -15.07 -10.81 -15.65
N ARG A 234 -14.05 -11.58 -15.23
CA ARG A 234 -13.93 -12.03 -13.83
C ARG A 234 -13.69 -10.86 -12.89
N VAL A 235 -12.88 -9.87 -13.30
CA VAL A 235 -12.68 -8.63 -12.52
C VAL A 235 -13.99 -7.86 -12.36
N MET A 236 -14.77 -7.75 -13.45
CA MET A 236 -16.09 -7.10 -13.43
C MET A 236 -17.11 -7.87 -12.57
N ASP A 237 -17.12 -9.20 -12.63
CA ASP A 237 -18.00 -10.06 -11.80
C ASP A 237 -17.69 -9.88 -10.30
N LEU A 238 -16.45 -9.54 -9.93
CA LEU A 238 -16.04 -9.17 -8.58
C LEU A 238 -16.44 -7.71 -8.22
N GLY A 239 -17.14 -7.00 -9.11
CA GLY A 239 -17.62 -5.63 -8.91
C GLY A 239 -16.50 -4.58 -8.94
N LEU A 240 -15.40 -4.89 -9.59
CA LEU A 240 -14.29 -3.98 -9.88
C LEU A 240 -14.33 -3.57 -11.35
N ASP A 241 -13.49 -2.61 -11.69
CA ASP A 241 -13.31 -2.15 -13.06
C ASP A 241 -11.91 -2.52 -13.58
N VAL A 242 -11.62 -2.18 -14.83
CA VAL A 242 -10.29 -2.30 -15.44
C VAL A 242 -9.71 -0.92 -15.72
N PRO A 243 -8.37 -0.79 -15.88
CA PRO A 243 -7.74 0.49 -16.20
C PRO A 243 -8.40 1.16 -17.43
N GLU A 244 -8.56 2.50 -17.36
CA GLU A 244 -9.24 3.28 -18.41
C GLU A 244 -8.63 3.06 -19.80
N MET A 245 -7.30 2.90 -19.88
CA MET A 245 -6.63 2.64 -21.15
C MET A 245 -6.98 1.28 -21.74
N MET A 246 -7.33 0.28 -20.93
CA MET A 246 -7.84 -1.00 -21.43
C MET A 246 -9.23 -0.85 -22.06
N LYS A 247 -10.11 -0.05 -21.42
CA LYS A 247 -11.43 0.28 -21.97
C LYS A 247 -11.29 1.01 -23.30
N LEU A 248 -10.47 2.05 -23.34
CA LEU A 248 -10.21 2.84 -24.53
C LEU A 248 -9.65 1.96 -25.66
N ALA A 249 -8.67 1.11 -25.35
CA ALA A 249 -8.10 0.18 -26.34
C ALA A 249 -9.16 -0.80 -26.88
N HIS A 250 -10.09 -1.26 -26.02
CA HIS A 250 -11.18 -2.11 -26.43
C HIS A 250 -12.14 -1.39 -27.40
N MET A 251 -12.56 -0.16 -27.04
CA MET A 251 -13.44 0.66 -27.91
C MET A 251 -12.78 0.97 -29.27
N LEU A 252 -11.51 1.38 -29.27
CA LEU A 252 -10.78 1.66 -30.51
C LEU A 252 -10.65 0.43 -31.40
N ARG A 253 -10.46 -0.76 -30.83
CA ARG A 253 -10.46 -2.01 -31.60
C ARG A 253 -11.82 -2.33 -32.21
N GLN A 254 -12.92 -2.03 -31.53
CA GLN A 254 -14.26 -2.18 -32.11
C GLN A 254 -14.50 -1.27 -33.33
N GLU A 255 -13.87 -0.08 -33.33
CA GLU A 255 -13.86 0.87 -34.45
C GLU A 255 -12.81 0.53 -35.51
N GLY A 256 -12.16 -0.62 -35.43
CA GLY A 256 -11.22 -1.15 -36.46
C GLY A 256 -9.78 -0.66 -36.28
N VAL A 257 -9.44 0.05 -35.22
CA VAL A 257 -8.05 0.44 -34.94
C VAL A 257 -7.24 -0.76 -34.47
N LYS A 258 -6.12 -1.03 -35.11
CA LYS A 258 -5.25 -2.19 -34.81
C LYS A 258 -4.37 -1.88 -33.60
N LEU A 259 -4.85 -2.20 -32.42
CA LEU A 259 -4.11 -2.05 -31.15
C LEU A 259 -3.84 -3.44 -30.52
N PRO A 260 -2.65 -3.64 -29.92
CA PRO A 260 -2.35 -4.87 -29.19
C PRO A 260 -3.26 -5.03 -27.96
N ASN A 261 -3.33 -6.25 -27.42
CA ASN A 261 -3.97 -6.51 -26.14
C ASN A 261 -3.08 -6.06 -24.98
N GLY A 262 -3.69 -5.75 -23.82
CA GLY A 262 -2.96 -5.50 -22.59
C GLY A 262 -2.38 -4.10 -22.44
N ILE A 263 -2.84 -3.10 -23.21
CA ILE A 263 -2.52 -1.69 -22.98
C ILE A 263 -3.21 -1.26 -21.67
N MET A 264 -2.43 -0.91 -20.64
CA MET A 264 -2.96 -0.53 -19.32
C MET A 264 -2.66 0.91 -18.93
N THR A 265 -1.61 1.51 -19.51
CA THR A 265 -1.14 2.85 -19.13
C THR A 265 -1.28 3.84 -20.29
N VAL A 266 -1.35 5.14 -19.94
CA VAL A 266 -1.38 6.24 -20.91
C VAL A 266 -0.15 6.21 -21.81
N ASN A 267 1.03 5.92 -21.25
CA ASN A 267 2.27 5.86 -22.01
C ASN A 267 2.24 4.72 -23.06
N GLU A 268 1.75 3.54 -22.68
CA GLU A 268 1.61 2.42 -23.62
C GLU A 268 0.64 2.78 -24.75
N MET A 269 -0.50 3.39 -24.40
CA MET A 269 -1.47 3.83 -25.41
C MET A 269 -0.86 4.87 -26.36
N ALA A 270 -0.16 5.85 -25.84
CA ALA A 270 0.50 6.88 -26.65
C ALA A 270 1.52 6.27 -27.63
N VAL A 271 2.35 5.34 -27.16
CA VAL A 271 3.33 4.63 -28.00
C VAL A 271 2.64 3.87 -29.13
N GLU A 272 1.59 3.11 -28.82
CA GLU A 272 0.90 2.31 -29.84
C GLU A 272 0.14 3.19 -30.86
N LEU A 273 -0.50 4.28 -30.41
CA LEU A 273 -1.14 5.22 -31.34
C LEU A 273 -0.14 5.92 -32.26
N CYS A 274 1.06 6.27 -31.76
CA CYS A 274 2.13 6.85 -32.59
C CYS A 274 2.66 5.86 -33.65
N ARG A 275 2.57 4.57 -33.42
CA ARG A 275 2.98 3.51 -34.37
C ARG A 275 1.97 3.30 -35.51
N LEU A 276 0.75 3.80 -35.36
CA LEU A 276 -0.30 3.69 -36.39
C LEU A 276 -0.16 4.73 -37.52
N LYS A 277 0.80 5.64 -37.40
CA LYS A 277 1.19 6.58 -38.47
C LYS A 277 2.15 5.92 -39.44
#